data_b0d004092edcd0f36702347d82186923
#
_entry.id   b0d004092edcd0f36702347d82186923
#
_cell.length_a   1.000
_cell.length_b   1.000
_cell.length_c   1.000
_cell.angle_alpha   90.00
_cell.angle_beta   90.00
_cell.angle_gamma   90.00
#
_symmetry.space_group_name_H-M   'P 1'
#
loop_
_entity.id
_entity.type
_entity.pdbx_description
1 polymer ?
#
loop_
_entity_poly.entity_id
_entity_poly.type
_entity_poly.pdbx_seq_one_letter_code
_entity_poly.pdbx_strand_id
1 'polypeptide(L)'
;TLSSAIWGHNKRVQDDLSKIISFGTAQGKSAVEIAKELEWYVDSSARKQAKTIQSWRYDKAGNKIKDSVYFGKIDYNALRLARTMISHAYQQSFENVNRNDPFVIGYRWLTSNFHGRVCEICRARAETDQFGLGVGVFPKDQLPLDHPNGMCTFEAVIPDSMTDIARKIG
;
A
#
# COMPACT_ATOMS: atom_id res chain seq x y z
N THR A 1 -9.92 0.56 -16.18
CA THR A 1 -8.75 0.32 -15.34
C THR A 1 -7.69 1.38 -15.61
N LEU A 2 -6.91 1.76 -14.59
CA LEU A 2 -5.92 2.85 -14.66
C LEU A 2 -4.87 2.61 -15.76
N SER A 3 -4.49 1.37 -15.98
CA SER A 3 -3.47 1.01 -16.95
C SER A 3 -3.95 1.08 -18.40
N SER A 4 -5.17 0.66 -18.69
CA SER A 4 -5.65 0.55 -20.07
C SER A 4 -5.87 1.89 -20.76
N ALA A 5 -6.28 2.91 -20.03
CA ALA A 5 -6.55 4.24 -20.58
C ALA A 5 -5.29 5.10 -20.78
N ILE A 6 -4.23 4.86 -19.99
CA ILE A 6 -3.05 5.72 -19.94
C ILE A 6 -1.83 5.06 -20.58
N TRP A 7 -1.68 3.75 -20.37
CA TRP A 7 -0.48 3.00 -20.71
C TRP A 7 -0.63 2.15 -21.98
N GLY A 8 -1.82 2.10 -22.57
CA GLY A 8 -2.14 1.29 -23.74
C GLY A 8 -2.18 -0.22 -23.48
N HIS A 9 -2.67 -0.98 -24.45
CA HIS A 9 -2.84 -2.44 -24.35
C HIS A 9 -1.61 -3.24 -24.85
N ASN A 10 -0.46 -2.60 -25.04
CA ASN A 10 0.73 -3.27 -25.55
C ASN A 10 1.38 -4.12 -24.43
N LYS A 11 1.38 -5.43 -24.61
CA LYS A 11 1.99 -6.37 -23.67
C LYS A 11 3.45 -6.02 -23.33
N ARG A 12 4.22 -5.55 -24.32
CA ARG A 12 5.61 -5.14 -24.10
C ARG A 12 5.73 -3.99 -23.11
N VAL A 13 4.84 -2.99 -23.22
CA VAL A 13 4.80 -1.86 -22.27
C VAL A 13 4.41 -2.34 -20.87
N GLN A 14 3.47 -3.28 -20.76
CA GLN A 14 3.10 -3.86 -19.47
C GLN A 14 4.25 -4.63 -18.82
N ASP A 15 4.99 -5.40 -19.61
CA ASP A 15 6.15 -6.15 -19.14
C ASP A 15 7.28 -5.20 -18.68
N ASP A 16 7.53 -4.11 -19.40
CA ASP A 16 8.53 -3.12 -19.02
C ASP A 16 8.12 -2.36 -17.75
N LEU A 17 6.87 -1.95 -17.64
CA LEU A 17 6.34 -1.32 -16.43
C LEU A 17 6.46 -2.24 -15.21
N SER A 18 6.13 -3.52 -15.39
CA SER A 18 6.25 -4.52 -14.33
C SER A 18 7.70 -4.70 -13.88
N LYS A 19 8.66 -4.72 -14.82
CA LYS A 19 10.10 -4.80 -14.50
C LYS A 19 10.59 -3.58 -13.75
N ILE A 20 10.25 -2.36 -14.19
CA ILE A 20 10.63 -1.11 -13.53
C ILE A 20 10.13 -1.11 -12.07
N ILE A 21 8.87 -1.47 -11.86
CA ILE A 21 8.26 -1.49 -10.54
C ILE A 21 8.91 -2.55 -9.66
N SER A 22 9.00 -3.79 -10.14
CA SER A 22 9.57 -4.91 -9.37
C SER A 22 11.03 -4.66 -9.01
N PHE A 23 11.83 -4.16 -9.97
CA PHE A 23 13.24 -3.88 -9.75
C PHE A 23 13.43 -2.68 -8.81
N GLY A 24 12.67 -1.62 -9.01
CA GLY A 24 12.68 -0.45 -8.13
C GLY A 24 12.29 -0.80 -6.70
N THR A 25 11.26 -1.61 -6.51
CA THR A 25 10.84 -2.08 -5.18
C THR A 25 11.91 -2.96 -4.53
N ALA A 26 12.50 -3.90 -5.28
CA ALA A 26 13.57 -4.76 -4.78
C ALA A 26 14.83 -3.96 -4.38
N GLN A 27 15.10 -2.84 -5.04
CA GLN A 27 16.20 -1.92 -4.69
C GLN A 27 15.85 -0.93 -3.57
N GLY A 28 14.65 -0.98 -3.02
CA GLY A 28 14.21 -0.04 -1.99
C GLY A 28 14.00 1.40 -2.49
N LYS A 29 13.82 1.60 -3.81
CA LYS A 29 13.52 2.92 -4.37
C LYS A 29 12.20 3.46 -3.83
N SER A 30 12.17 4.75 -3.58
CA SER A 30 10.94 5.46 -3.23
C SER A 30 9.94 5.48 -4.38
N ALA A 31 8.65 5.68 -4.07
CA ALA A 31 7.61 5.83 -5.08
C ALA A 31 7.90 6.96 -6.08
N VAL A 32 8.62 8.00 -5.65
CA VAL A 32 9.01 9.14 -6.48
C VAL A 32 10.07 8.74 -7.51
N GLU A 33 11.06 7.96 -7.10
CA GLU A 33 12.12 7.47 -7.99
C GLU A 33 11.54 6.52 -9.04
N ILE A 34 10.71 5.58 -8.63
CA ILE A 34 10.00 4.68 -9.55
C ILE A 34 9.10 5.48 -10.50
N ALA A 35 8.35 6.47 -9.99
CA ALA A 35 7.48 7.30 -10.82
C ALA A 35 8.24 8.06 -11.91
N LYS A 36 9.44 8.56 -11.63
CA LYS A 36 10.30 9.22 -12.64
C LYS A 36 10.67 8.29 -13.80
N GLU A 37 10.94 7.03 -13.50
CA GLU A 37 11.23 6.02 -14.53
C GLU A 37 9.99 5.66 -15.35
N LEU A 38 8.81 5.66 -14.70
CA LEU A 38 7.54 5.39 -15.35
C LEU A 38 7.04 6.53 -16.25
N GLU A 39 7.52 7.77 -16.05
CA GLU A 39 7.10 8.93 -16.85
C GLU A 39 7.38 8.80 -18.36
N TRP A 40 8.37 8.02 -18.73
CA TRP A 40 8.66 7.73 -20.14
C TRP A 40 7.50 7.04 -20.88
N TYR A 41 6.66 6.33 -20.16
CA TYR A 41 5.52 5.59 -20.69
C TYR A 41 4.20 6.37 -20.63
N VAL A 42 4.20 7.55 -19.99
CA VAL A 42 2.99 8.38 -19.91
C VAL A 42 2.86 9.19 -21.19
N ASP A 43 1.70 9.06 -21.85
CA ASP A 43 1.37 9.92 -22.98
C ASP A 43 1.44 11.39 -22.57
N SER A 44 2.16 12.18 -23.36
CA SER A 44 2.37 13.61 -23.09
C SER A 44 1.07 14.41 -23.01
N SER A 45 0.05 13.99 -23.76
CA SER A 45 -1.28 14.60 -23.72
C SER A 45 -2.08 14.28 -22.45
N ALA A 46 -1.77 13.15 -21.81
CA ALA A 46 -2.43 12.70 -20.58
C ALA A 46 -1.68 13.12 -19.30
N ARG A 47 -0.52 13.78 -19.42
CA ARG A 47 0.31 14.17 -18.26
C ARG A 47 -0.41 15.16 -17.36
N LYS A 48 -0.51 14.78 -16.10
CA LYS A 48 -1.03 15.65 -15.02
C LYS A 48 0.05 15.80 -13.96
N GLN A 49 0.47 17.03 -13.71
CA GLN A 49 1.44 17.27 -12.64
C GLN A 49 0.89 16.83 -11.28
N ALA A 50 1.67 16.06 -10.53
CA ALA A 50 1.35 15.76 -9.16
C ALA A 50 1.33 17.07 -8.36
N LYS A 51 0.20 17.34 -7.70
CA LYS A 51 0.12 18.46 -6.77
C LYS A 51 1.09 18.21 -5.61
N THR A 52 1.63 19.29 -5.05
CA THR A 52 2.47 19.24 -3.85
C THR A 52 1.78 18.44 -2.77
N ILE A 53 2.37 17.31 -2.40
CA ILE A 53 1.88 16.52 -1.27
C ILE A 53 2.43 17.18 -0.02
N GLN A 54 1.54 17.73 0.79
CA GLN A 54 1.91 18.21 2.11
C GLN A 54 2.13 16.99 2.99
N SER A 55 3.37 16.76 3.39
CA SER A 55 3.69 15.81 4.44
C SER A 55 3.86 16.55 5.77
N TRP A 56 3.64 15.83 6.85
CA TRP A 56 3.84 16.31 8.19
C TRP A 56 4.92 15.46 8.85
N ARG A 57 5.87 16.07 9.52
CA ARG A 57 6.80 15.36 10.37
C ARG A 57 6.71 15.90 11.79
N TYR A 58 7.17 15.14 12.75
CA TYR A 58 7.33 15.62 14.11
C TYR A 58 8.80 16.00 14.34
N ASP A 59 9.04 17.13 15.01
CA ASP A 59 10.37 17.51 15.45
C ASP A 59 10.79 16.67 16.68
N LYS A 60 12.02 16.89 17.15
CA LYS A 60 12.54 16.20 18.35
C LYS A 60 11.77 16.53 19.64
N ALA A 61 11.01 17.61 19.65
CA ALA A 61 10.15 18.03 20.76
C ALA A 61 8.71 17.52 20.64
N GLY A 62 8.38 16.75 19.58
CA GLY A 62 7.05 16.20 19.35
C GLY A 62 6.07 17.17 18.67
N ASN A 63 6.51 18.33 18.21
CA ASN A 63 5.65 19.29 17.51
C ASN A 63 5.46 18.88 16.06
N LYS A 64 4.23 19.02 15.57
CA LYS A 64 3.88 18.70 14.19
C LYS A 64 4.37 19.81 13.24
N ILE A 65 5.38 19.52 12.44
CA ILE A 65 5.93 20.42 11.45
C ILE A 65 5.38 20.07 10.07
N LYS A 66 4.91 21.10 9.34
CA LYS A 66 4.51 20.95 7.95
C LYS A 66 5.78 20.84 7.08
N ASP A 67 5.99 19.65 6.53
CA ASP A 67 7.07 19.40 5.59
C ASP A 67 6.50 19.44 4.16
N SER A 68 6.90 20.45 3.39
CA SER A 68 6.51 20.57 1.99
C SER A 68 7.49 19.76 1.16
N VAL A 69 7.19 18.49 0.93
CA VAL A 69 7.95 17.71 -0.05
C VAL A 69 7.52 18.17 -1.44
N TYR A 70 8.32 19.02 -2.04
CA TYR A 70 8.13 19.49 -3.41
C TYR A 70 8.51 18.37 -4.38
N PHE A 71 7.52 17.65 -4.85
CA PHE A 71 7.68 16.71 -5.99
C PHE A 71 7.58 17.52 -7.29
N GLY A 72 8.67 18.22 -7.64
CA GLY A 72 8.68 19.01 -8.87
C GLY A 72 8.37 18.13 -10.08
N LYS A 73 7.39 18.52 -10.87
CA LYS A 73 7.07 18.04 -12.23
C LYS A 73 6.94 16.51 -12.43
N ILE A 74 6.58 15.73 -11.41
CA ILE A 74 6.29 14.31 -11.57
C ILE A 74 4.87 14.14 -12.06
N ASP A 75 4.66 13.25 -13.02
CA ASP A 75 3.30 12.91 -13.46
C ASP A 75 2.50 12.26 -12.34
N TYR A 76 1.28 12.73 -12.14
CA TYR A 76 0.40 12.24 -11.06
C TYR A 76 0.05 10.76 -11.22
N ASN A 77 -0.17 10.30 -12.46
CA ASN A 77 -0.57 8.92 -12.69
C ASN A 77 0.61 7.97 -12.51
N ALA A 78 1.82 8.39 -12.92
CA ALA A 78 3.05 7.64 -12.67
C ALA A 78 3.29 7.48 -11.15
N LEU A 79 3.14 8.56 -10.38
CA LEU A 79 3.28 8.52 -8.93
C LEU A 79 2.21 7.66 -8.26
N ARG A 80 0.96 7.77 -8.73
CA ARG A 80 -0.15 6.96 -8.25
C ARG A 80 0.07 5.47 -8.52
N LEU A 81 0.54 5.12 -9.71
CA LEU A 81 0.88 3.73 -10.07
C LEU A 81 1.99 3.19 -9.17
N ALA A 82 3.10 3.92 -9.05
CA ALA A 82 4.23 3.51 -8.22
C ALA A 82 3.81 3.24 -6.76
N ARG A 83 3.05 4.16 -6.15
CA ARG A 83 2.53 3.98 -4.78
C ARG A 83 1.64 2.76 -4.64
N THR A 84 0.70 2.59 -5.57
CA THR A 84 -0.21 1.45 -5.56
C THR A 84 0.55 0.13 -5.60
N MET A 85 1.53 0.04 -6.49
CA MET A 85 2.30 -1.19 -6.66
C MET A 85 3.22 -1.50 -5.49
N ILE A 86 3.81 -0.47 -4.87
CA ILE A 86 4.59 -0.65 -3.63
C ILE A 86 3.69 -1.14 -2.49
N SER A 87 2.51 -0.54 -2.32
CA SER A 87 1.54 -0.98 -1.31
C SER A 87 1.09 -2.42 -1.53
N HIS A 88 0.79 -2.80 -2.78
CA HIS A 88 0.41 -4.18 -3.11
C HIS A 88 1.57 -5.18 -2.89
N ALA A 89 2.79 -4.82 -3.26
CA ALA A 89 3.97 -5.66 -3.02
C ALA A 89 4.19 -5.89 -1.51
N TYR A 90 4.04 -4.83 -0.70
CA TYR A 90 4.10 -4.94 0.75
C TYR A 90 3.00 -5.87 1.29
N GLN A 91 1.76 -5.69 0.87
CA GLN A 91 0.65 -6.54 1.30
C GLN A 91 0.88 -8.00 0.92
N GLN A 92 1.26 -8.29 -0.31
CA GLN A 92 1.55 -9.66 -0.77
C GLN A 92 2.70 -10.30 0.01
N SER A 93 3.75 -9.52 0.29
CA SER A 93 4.87 -10.00 1.10
C SER A 93 4.41 -10.33 2.52
N PHE A 94 3.61 -9.47 3.14
CA PHE A 94 3.04 -9.68 4.46
C PHE A 94 2.17 -10.94 4.51
N GLU A 95 1.28 -11.12 3.53
CA GLU A 95 0.44 -12.31 3.42
C GLU A 95 1.26 -13.59 3.24
N ASN A 96 2.29 -13.56 2.37
CA ASN A 96 3.13 -14.72 2.10
C ASN A 96 3.90 -15.18 3.34
N VAL A 97 4.41 -14.24 4.14
CA VAL A 97 5.14 -14.55 5.38
C VAL A 97 4.21 -15.19 6.42
N ASN A 98 2.99 -14.69 6.55
CA ASN A 98 2.08 -15.07 7.62
C ASN A 98 1.08 -16.18 7.22
N ARG A 99 0.99 -16.52 5.94
CA ARG A 99 -0.03 -17.47 5.41
C ARG A 99 0.00 -18.83 6.09
N ASN A 100 1.20 -19.37 6.27
CA ASN A 100 1.41 -20.72 6.81
C ASN A 100 1.63 -20.74 8.32
N ASP A 101 1.60 -19.59 8.99
CA ASP A 101 1.72 -19.53 10.45
C ASP A 101 0.44 -20.08 11.11
N PRO A 102 0.51 -21.20 11.87
CA PRO A 102 -0.66 -21.83 12.47
C PRO A 102 -1.30 -20.98 13.58
N PHE A 103 -0.58 -20.02 14.14
CA PHE A 103 -1.06 -19.17 15.22
C PHE A 103 -1.80 -17.92 14.70
N VAL A 104 -1.55 -17.52 13.47
CA VAL A 104 -2.24 -16.41 12.83
C VAL A 104 -3.62 -16.87 12.36
N ILE A 105 -4.68 -16.26 12.87
CA ILE A 105 -6.06 -16.57 12.46
C ILE A 105 -6.58 -15.68 11.36
N GLY A 106 -5.97 -14.51 11.17
CA GLY A 106 -6.38 -13.53 10.17
C GLY A 106 -5.49 -12.30 10.20
N TYR A 107 -5.88 -11.31 9.41
CA TYR A 107 -5.16 -10.06 9.26
C TYR A 107 -6.07 -8.89 9.58
N ARG A 108 -5.61 -7.98 10.47
CA ARG A 108 -6.34 -6.77 10.80
C ARG A 108 -5.98 -5.66 9.82
N TRP A 109 -7.00 -5.03 9.27
CA TRP A 109 -6.88 -3.84 8.45
C TRP A 109 -6.66 -2.61 9.32
N LEU A 110 -5.56 -1.90 9.10
CA LEU A 110 -5.22 -0.68 9.81
C LEU A 110 -5.24 0.50 8.85
N THR A 111 -6.04 1.50 9.17
CA THR A 111 -6.10 2.73 8.37
C THR A 111 -4.91 3.62 8.67
N SER A 112 -4.33 4.22 7.63
CA SER A 112 -3.28 5.21 7.80
C SER A 112 -3.88 6.57 8.16
N ASN A 113 -3.60 7.05 9.36
CA ASN A 113 -3.96 8.41 9.80
C ASN A 113 -3.01 9.49 9.26
N PHE A 114 -2.05 9.12 8.41
CA PHE A 114 -0.96 9.99 8.00
C PHE A 114 -1.42 11.24 7.22
N HIS A 115 -2.57 11.18 6.55
CA HIS A 115 -3.10 12.28 5.74
C HIS A 115 -4.43 12.86 6.23
N GLY A 116 -4.93 12.44 7.37
CA GLY A 116 -6.21 12.93 7.92
C GLY A 116 -7.44 12.64 7.05
N ARG A 117 -7.29 11.81 5.99
CA ARG A 117 -8.37 11.45 5.07
C ARG A 117 -8.37 9.95 4.83
N VAL A 118 -9.06 9.24 5.68
CA VAL A 118 -9.37 7.83 5.45
C VAL A 118 -10.62 7.78 4.57
N CYS A 119 -10.57 7.05 3.44
CA CYS A 119 -11.74 6.87 2.60
C CYS A 119 -12.78 5.96 3.29
N GLU A 120 -14.03 6.08 2.89
CA GLU A 120 -15.13 5.30 3.47
C GLU A 120 -14.92 3.79 3.39
N ILE A 121 -14.36 3.31 2.27
CA ILE A 121 -14.07 1.88 2.07
C ILE A 121 -13.04 1.39 3.11
N CYS A 122 -11.93 2.12 3.30
CA CYS A 122 -10.92 1.74 4.28
C CYS A 122 -11.42 1.85 5.71
N ARG A 123 -12.25 2.85 5.99
CA ARG A 123 -12.91 2.99 7.30
C ARG A 123 -13.84 1.82 7.57
N ALA A 124 -14.72 1.50 6.64
CA ALA A 124 -15.62 0.36 6.77
C ALA A 124 -14.85 -0.96 7.00
N ARG A 125 -13.76 -1.18 6.25
CA ARG A 125 -12.89 -2.36 6.42
C ARG A 125 -12.25 -2.43 7.81
N ALA A 126 -11.86 -1.29 8.38
CA ALA A 126 -11.19 -1.24 9.68
C ALA A 126 -12.17 -1.29 10.88
N GLU A 127 -13.40 -0.81 10.70
CA GLU A 127 -14.35 -0.60 11.80
C GLU A 127 -15.45 -1.66 11.88
N THR A 128 -15.52 -2.61 10.94
CA THR A 128 -16.54 -3.67 10.93
C THR A 128 -15.96 -5.03 11.24
N ASP A 129 -16.73 -5.86 11.97
CA ASP A 129 -16.44 -7.29 12.13
C ASP A 129 -17.27 -8.08 11.12
N GLN A 130 -16.74 -8.19 9.91
CA GLN A 130 -17.43 -8.84 8.79
C GLN A 130 -17.42 -10.39 8.88
N PHE A 131 -16.43 -10.95 9.57
CA PHE A 131 -16.15 -12.39 9.58
C PHE A 131 -16.26 -13.04 10.97
N GLY A 132 -16.62 -12.30 12.00
CA GLY A 132 -16.67 -12.81 13.37
C GLY A 132 -15.30 -13.09 14.01
N LEU A 133 -14.23 -12.55 13.41
CA LEU A 133 -12.86 -12.69 13.89
C LEU A 133 -12.38 -11.50 14.72
N GLY A 134 -13.22 -10.49 14.85
CA GLY A 134 -12.94 -9.20 15.50
C GLY A 134 -12.97 -8.03 14.53
N VAL A 135 -13.09 -6.84 15.07
CA VAL A 135 -13.21 -5.61 14.27
C VAL A 135 -12.00 -5.41 13.36
N GLY A 136 -12.28 -5.24 12.08
CA GLY A 136 -11.27 -5.04 11.03
C GLY A 136 -10.48 -6.28 10.64
N VAL A 137 -10.85 -7.48 11.14
CA VAL A 137 -10.09 -8.71 10.89
C VAL A 137 -10.67 -9.49 9.72
N PHE A 138 -9.81 -9.85 8.78
CA PHE A 138 -10.10 -10.64 7.59
C PHE A 138 -9.45 -12.02 7.71
N PRO A 139 -10.09 -13.10 7.21
CA PRO A 139 -9.44 -14.40 7.05
C PRO A 139 -8.20 -14.30 6.16
N LYS A 140 -7.23 -15.21 6.31
CA LYS A 140 -5.94 -15.19 5.60
C LYS A 140 -6.05 -15.17 4.07
N ASP A 141 -7.11 -15.74 3.53
CA ASP A 141 -7.38 -15.87 2.10
C ASP A 141 -8.37 -14.82 1.56
N GLN A 142 -8.87 -13.95 2.42
CA GLN A 142 -9.91 -12.97 2.07
C GLN A 142 -9.51 -11.52 2.35
N LEU A 143 -8.23 -11.26 2.59
CA LEU A 143 -7.76 -9.89 2.74
C LEU A 143 -7.85 -9.17 1.39
N PRO A 144 -8.69 -8.13 1.24
CA PRO A 144 -8.81 -7.42 -0.02
C PRO A 144 -7.57 -6.58 -0.29
N LEU A 145 -7.19 -6.45 -1.56
CA LEU A 145 -6.13 -5.52 -1.95
C LEU A 145 -6.50 -4.08 -1.59
N ASP A 146 -5.50 -3.31 -1.18
CA ASP A 146 -5.69 -1.88 -0.96
C ASP A 146 -6.04 -1.17 -2.28
N HIS A 147 -6.82 -0.12 -2.19
CA HIS A 147 -7.25 0.63 -3.39
C HIS A 147 -6.08 1.45 -3.97
N PRO A 148 -6.16 1.89 -5.25
CA PRO A 148 -5.12 2.70 -5.86
C PRO A 148 -4.77 3.94 -5.03
N ASN A 149 -3.46 4.14 -4.78
CA ASN A 149 -2.91 5.19 -3.92
C ASN A 149 -3.29 5.02 -2.44
N GLY A 150 -3.71 3.82 -2.02
CA GLY A 150 -3.97 3.47 -0.63
C GLY A 150 -2.67 3.42 0.18
N MET A 151 -2.81 3.63 1.48
CA MET A 151 -1.70 3.65 2.44
C MET A 151 -2.09 2.92 3.73
N CYS A 152 -3.01 1.96 3.61
CA CYS A 152 -3.38 1.11 4.72
C CYS A 152 -2.29 0.09 5.01
N THR A 153 -2.25 -0.40 6.25
CA THR A 153 -1.30 -1.41 6.70
C THR A 153 -2.05 -2.59 7.32
N PHE A 154 -1.33 -3.64 7.64
CA PHE A 154 -1.92 -4.88 8.11
C PHE A 154 -1.17 -5.40 9.34
N GLU A 155 -1.89 -6.06 10.22
CA GLU A 155 -1.36 -6.70 11.42
C GLU A 155 -1.83 -8.16 11.45
N ALA A 156 -0.92 -9.08 11.76
CA ALA A 156 -1.28 -10.48 11.96
C ALA A 156 -1.99 -10.64 13.32
N VAL A 157 -3.15 -11.28 13.33
CA VAL A 157 -3.94 -11.47 14.54
C VAL A 157 -3.68 -12.86 15.11
N ILE A 158 -3.16 -12.88 16.33
CA ILE A 158 -2.92 -14.10 17.13
C ILE A 158 -3.82 -13.99 18.35
N PRO A 159 -4.91 -14.77 18.45
CA PRO A 159 -5.90 -14.63 19.52
C PRO A 159 -5.45 -15.26 20.82
N ASP A 160 -4.53 -16.22 20.75
CA ASP A 160 -4.14 -16.99 21.91
C ASP A 160 -3.13 -16.25 22.79
N SER A 161 -3.26 -16.42 24.10
CA SER A 161 -2.21 -16.01 25.03
C SER A 161 -0.95 -16.84 24.80
N MET A 162 0.22 -16.36 25.27
CA MET A 162 1.47 -17.13 25.20
C MET A 162 1.34 -18.50 25.87
N THR A 163 0.52 -18.62 26.91
CA THR A 163 0.23 -19.88 27.60
C THR A 163 -0.54 -20.85 26.71
N ASP A 164 -1.52 -20.36 25.96
CA ASP A 164 -2.32 -21.20 25.06
C ASP A 164 -1.50 -21.64 23.83
N ILE A 165 -0.63 -20.78 23.34
CA ILE A 165 0.34 -21.10 22.31
C ILE A 165 1.28 -22.20 22.77
N ALA A 166 1.85 -22.09 23.98
CA ALA A 166 2.74 -23.10 24.54
C ALA A 166 2.07 -24.47 24.67
N ARG A 167 0.79 -24.53 25.03
CA ARG A 167 0.02 -25.80 25.10
C ARG A 167 -0.22 -26.44 23.73
N LYS A 168 -0.30 -25.64 22.65
CA LYS A 168 -0.51 -26.16 21.28
C LYS A 168 0.76 -26.70 20.65
N ILE A 169 1.93 -26.26 21.13
CA ILE A 169 3.24 -26.68 20.63
C ILE A 169 3.77 -27.93 21.38
N GLY A 170 3.39 -28.11 22.63
CA GLY A 170 3.80 -29.26 23.48
C GLY A 170 2.89 -30.44 23.30
#